data_a24b6012062477c6d29a22d13572a190
#
_entry.id   a24b6012062477c6d29a22d13572a190
#
_cell.length_a   1.000
_cell.length_b   1.000
_cell.length_c   1.000
_cell.angle_alpha   90.00
_cell.angle_beta   90.00
_cell.angle_gamma   90.00
#
_symmetry.space_group_name_H-M   'P 1'
#
loop_
_entity.id
_entity.type
_entity.pdbx_description
1 polymer ?
#
loop_
_entity_poly.entity_id
_entity_poly.type
_entity_poly.pdbx_seq_one_letter_code
_entity_poly.pdbx_strand_id
1 'polypeptide(L)'
;HVAKYGCINLHVSLLPKYRGSAPIQWAVLNGDAETGVTIMQLDEGLDTGDILYVQPVAIDPDMTSGELFDRVSAIGAKTLVEVLPKIEAGKLTPKKQEESLATKAPSLTKEMAQFDFTQPAAHIHNWVRGMNPWPMAFFMHDGKKIKVTASKLSENPANAAPGSVLAVKPLTIACQDGAIVLDSVTPEGGKSMAGTAWAAGRRLKAGDSL
;
A
#
# COMPACT_ATOMS: atom_id res chain seq x y z
N HIS A 1 0.81 -11.86 -36.06
CA HIS A 1 -0.56 -11.39 -36.23
C HIS A 1 -0.78 -10.19 -35.33
N VAL A 2 -0.97 -8.99 -35.91
CA VAL A 2 -1.43 -7.83 -35.18
C VAL A 2 -2.93 -7.98 -34.98
N ALA A 3 -3.41 -7.92 -33.75
CA ALA A 3 -4.83 -7.98 -33.44
C ALA A 3 -5.57 -6.80 -34.10
N LYS A 4 -6.79 -7.02 -34.61
CA LYS A 4 -7.59 -6.02 -35.34
C LYS A 4 -7.73 -4.70 -34.57
N TYR A 5 -7.81 -4.76 -33.25
CA TYR A 5 -7.98 -3.59 -32.38
C TYR A 5 -6.71 -3.23 -31.59
N GLY A 6 -5.55 -3.79 -31.99
CA GLY A 6 -4.29 -3.68 -31.25
C GLY A 6 -4.30 -4.51 -29.95
N CYS A 7 -3.33 -4.24 -29.08
CA CYS A 7 -3.25 -4.83 -27.74
C CYS A 7 -3.69 -3.81 -26.70
N ILE A 8 -4.55 -4.22 -25.80
CA ILE A 8 -4.98 -3.39 -24.67
C ILE A 8 -4.49 -4.01 -23.36
N ASN A 9 -4.26 -3.15 -22.38
CA ASN A 9 -3.91 -3.54 -21.02
C ASN A 9 -4.89 -2.92 -20.01
N LEU A 10 -5.19 -3.67 -18.96
CA LEU A 10 -5.88 -3.19 -17.78
C LEU A 10 -4.83 -2.93 -16.72
N HIS A 11 -4.48 -1.67 -16.51
CA HIS A 11 -3.52 -1.23 -15.52
C HIS A 11 -4.23 -0.75 -14.24
N VAL A 12 -3.74 -1.17 -13.08
CA VAL A 12 -4.42 -0.95 -11.79
C VAL A 12 -3.92 0.30 -11.08
N SER A 13 -3.93 1.42 -11.80
CA SER A 13 -3.74 2.77 -11.27
C SER A 13 -4.49 3.81 -12.12
N LEU A 14 -4.49 5.05 -11.67
CA LEU A 14 -4.92 6.22 -12.46
C LEU A 14 -3.71 6.72 -13.27
N LEU A 15 -3.45 6.13 -14.45
CA LEU A 15 -2.38 6.57 -15.32
C LEU A 15 -2.51 8.06 -15.67
N PRO A 16 -1.38 8.79 -15.73
CA PRO A 16 0.00 8.32 -15.83
C PRO A 16 0.70 8.04 -14.48
N LYS A 17 0.00 8.13 -13.35
CA LYS A 17 0.58 7.76 -12.05
C LYS A 17 0.80 6.24 -11.95
N TYR A 18 1.91 5.86 -11.28
CA TYR A 18 2.20 4.49 -10.93
C TYR A 18 2.37 3.53 -12.12
N ARG A 19 3.10 3.96 -13.17
CA ARG A 19 3.57 3.05 -14.21
C ARG A 19 4.50 2.00 -13.62
N GLY A 20 4.32 0.72 -13.96
CA GLY A 20 5.19 -0.37 -13.51
C GLY A 20 4.44 -1.49 -12.79
N SER A 21 5.18 -2.27 -12.00
CA SER A 21 4.76 -3.59 -11.54
C SER A 21 3.99 -3.64 -10.22
N ALA A 22 4.02 -2.56 -9.41
CA ALA A 22 3.40 -2.54 -8.07
C ALA A 22 2.50 -1.32 -7.81
N PRO A 23 1.63 -0.90 -8.77
CA PRO A 23 0.83 0.32 -8.63
C PRO A 23 -0.11 0.31 -7.42
N ILE A 24 -0.70 -0.84 -7.09
CA ILE A 24 -1.61 -1.00 -5.96
C ILE A 24 -0.89 -0.72 -4.64
N GLN A 25 0.28 -1.35 -4.45
CA GLN A 25 1.05 -1.19 -3.24
C GLN A 25 1.54 0.25 -3.09
N TRP A 26 2.06 0.87 -4.15
CA TRP A 26 2.57 2.23 -4.09
C TRP A 26 1.47 3.27 -3.82
N ALA A 27 0.26 3.08 -4.31
CA ALA A 27 -0.86 3.95 -3.96
C ALA A 27 -1.15 3.92 -2.45
N VAL A 28 -1.12 2.72 -1.84
CA VAL A 28 -1.32 2.56 -0.40
C VAL A 28 -0.13 3.08 0.41
N LEU A 29 1.11 2.79 0.00
CA LEU A 29 2.35 3.24 0.65
C LEU A 29 2.46 4.77 0.68
N ASN A 30 2.00 5.44 -0.37
CA ASN A 30 1.98 6.90 -0.46
C ASN A 30 0.79 7.54 0.28
N GLY A 31 -0.14 6.74 0.78
CA GLY A 31 -1.31 7.23 1.51
C GLY A 31 -2.35 7.90 0.61
N ASP A 32 -2.41 7.54 -0.67
CA ASP A 32 -3.42 8.06 -1.57
C ASP A 32 -4.83 7.67 -1.08
N ALA A 33 -5.78 8.59 -1.18
CA ALA A 33 -7.18 8.34 -0.86
C ALA A 33 -7.92 7.65 -2.02
N GLU A 34 -7.32 7.64 -3.22
CA GLU A 34 -7.91 7.11 -4.44
C GLU A 34 -6.83 6.50 -5.34
N THR A 35 -7.18 5.43 -6.01
CA THR A 35 -6.49 4.85 -7.16
C THR A 35 -7.49 4.54 -8.26
N GLY A 36 -7.22 3.62 -9.15
CA GLY A 36 -8.19 3.25 -10.18
C GLY A 36 -7.76 2.10 -11.06
N VAL A 37 -8.59 1.88 -12.06
CA VAL A 37 -8.32 0.98 -13.18
C VAL A 37 -8.27 1.81 -14.45
N THR A 38 -7.18 1.70 -15.20
CA THR A 38 -7.02 2.33 -16.51
C THR A 38 -6.96 1.25 -17.59
N ILE A 39 -7.86 1.31 -18.56
CA ILE A 39 -7.77 0.53 -19.79
C ILE A 39 -7.02 1.39 -20.80
N MET A 40 -5.90 0.87 -21.29
CA MET A 40 -4.99 1.59 -22.18
C MET A 40 -4.62 0.75 -23.40
N GLN A 41 -4.25 1.42 -24.49
CA GLN A 41 -3.61 0.82 -25.64
C GLN A 41 -2.16 0.49 -25.27
N LEU A 42 -1.63 -0.69 -25.62
CA LEU A 42 -0.21 -0.97 -25.47
C LEU A 42 0.59 -0.27 -26.57
N ASP A 43 1.72 0.28 -26.19
CA ASP A 43 2.76 0.80 -27.07
C ASP A 43 4.12 0.14 -26.75
N GLU A 44 5.23 0.71 -27.20
CA GLU A 44 6.59 0.18 -26.97
C GLU A 44 7.13 0.51 -25.57
N GLY A 45 6.50 1.44 -24.84
CA GLY A 45 6.92 1.89 -23.52
C GLY A 45 6.31 1.09 -22.37
N LEU A 46 6.81 1.35 -21.17
CA LEU A 46 6.25 0.77 -19.95
C LEU A 46 5.04 1.58 -19.50
N ASP A 47 3.84 1.05 -19.75
CA ASP A 47 2.56 1.65 -19.38
C ASP A 47 2.37 3.09 -19.91
N THR A 48 2.91 3.39 -21.10
CA THR A 48 2.93 4.73 -21.72
C THR A 48 1.83 4.96 -22.74
N GLY A 49 1.17 3.90 -23.19
CA GLY A 49 0.18 3.96 -24.25
C GLY A 49 -1.06 4.79 -23.96
N ASP A 50 -1.83 5.08 -24.97
CA ASP A 50 -2.97 5.97 -24.88
C ASP A 50 -4.08 5.39 -24.00
N ILE A 51 -4.64 6.23 -23.12
CA ILE A 51 -5.73 5.87 -22.22
C ILE A 51 -7.04 5.79 -23.01
N LEU A 52 -7.73 4.65 -22.90
CA LEU A 52 -9.05 4.41 -23.49
C LEU A 52 -10.19 4.65 -22.50
N TYR A 53 -9.99 4.27 -21.23
CA TYR A 53 -10.99 4.40 -20.18
C TYR A 53 -10.34 4.42 -18.79
N VAL A 54 -10.94 5.15 -17.87
CA VAL A 54 -10.49 5.22 -16.46
C VAL A 54 -11.67 5.00 -15.53
N GLN A 55 -11.50 4.14 -14.54
CA GLN A 55 -12.44 3.92 -13.45
C GLN A 55 -11.76 4.20 -12.11
N PRO A 56 -12.08 5.31 -11.41
CA PRO A 56 -11.56 5.60 -10.08
C PRO A 56 -12.05 4.60 -9.03
N VAL A 57 -11.21 4.35 -8.01
CA VAL A 57 -11.48 3.44 -6.90
C VAL A 57 -10.96 4.07 -5.61
N ALA A 58 -11.83 4.30 -4.63
CA ALA A 58 -11.46 4.83 -3.32
C ALA A 58 -10.62 3.82 -2.51
N ILE A 59 -9.67 4.35 -1.74
CA ILE A 59 -8.84 3.61 -0.79
C ILE A 59 -9.26 4.03 0.62
N ASP A 60 -9.80 3.09 1.40
CA ASP A 60 -10.18 3.38 2.78
C ASP A 60 -8.91 3.58 3.65
N PRO A 61 -8.96 4.41 4.71
CA PRO A 61 -7.77 4.79 5.50
C PRO A 61 -6.97 3.61 6.06
N ASP A 62 -7.65 2.52 6.45
CA ASP A 62 -7.01 1.33 7.02
C ASP A 62 -6.88 0.17 6.02
N MET A 63 -7.30 0.36 4.76
CA MET A 63 -7.27 -0.69 3.73
C MET A 63 -5.84 -1.13 3.43
N THR A 64 -5.62 -2.44 3.44
CA THR A 64 -4.35 -3.05 3.01
C THR A 64 -4.25 -3.14 1.49
N SER A 65 -3.03 -3.29 0.97
CA SER A 65 -2.83 -3.50 -0.47
C SER A 65 -3.44 -4.82 -0.97
N GLY A 66 -3.54 -5.84 -0.11
CA GLY A 66 -4.24 -7.09 -0.43
C GLY A 66 -5.75 -6.88 -0.64
N GLU A 67 -6.41 -6.17 0.28
CA GLU A 67 -7.84 -5.83 0.17
C GLU A 67 -8.11 -4.91 -1.03
N LEU A 68 -7.20 -3.96 -1.29
CA LEU A 68 -7.28 -3.11 -2.47
C LEU A 68 -7.12 -3.91 -3.76
N PHE A 69 -6.20 -4.90 -3.79
CA PHE A 69 -6.02 -5.80 -4.92
C PHE A 69 -7.32 -6.54 -5.28
N ASP A 70 -8.00 -7.10 -4.29
CA ASP A 70 -9.27 -7.79 -4.50
C ASP A 70 -10.34 -6.81 -5.03
N ARG A 71 -10.41 -5.61 -4.46
CA ARG A 71 -11.35 -4.55 -4.88
C ARG A 71 -11.12 -4.12 -6.32
N VAL A 72 -9.88 -3.78 -6.70
CA VAL A 72 -9.57 -3.33 -8.07
C VAL A 72 -9.68 -4.45 -9.08
N SER A 73 -9.42 -5.71 -8.69
CA SER A 73 -9.59 -6.87 -9.55
C SER A 73 -11.06 -7.08 -9.94
N ALA A 74 -11.95 -7.01 -8.97
CA ALA A 74 -13.39 -7.14 -9.20
C ALA A 74 -13.94 -6.00 -10.08
N ILE A 75 -13.56 -4.74 -9.76
CA ILE A 75 -13.96 -3.55 -10.52
C ILE A 75 -13.36 -3.62 -11.93
N GLY A 76 -12.09 -3.98 -12.06
CA GLY A 76 -11.39 -4.07 -13.34
C GLY A 76 -12.02 -5.08 -14.29
N ALA A 77 -12.37 -6.27 -13.79
CA ALA A 77 -13.04 -7.30 -14.59
C ALA A 77 -14.39 -6.78 -15.13
N LYS A 78 -15.20 -6.16 -14.27
CA LYS A 78 -16.49 -5.57 -14.68
C LYS A 78 -16.28 -4.46 -15.71
N THR A 79 -15.36 -3.53 -15.43
CA THR A 79 -15.05 -2.39 -16.31
C THR A 79 -14.57 -2.88 -17.68
N LEU A 80 -13.74 -3.92 -17.73
CA LEU A 80 -13.24 -4.47 -18.99
C LEU A 80 -14.39 -4.99 -19.85
N VAL A 81 -15.32 -5.78 -19.28
CA VAL A 81 -16.48 -6.31 -19.99
C VAL A 81 -17.38 -5.20 -20.53
N GLU A 82 -17.55 -4.10 -19.80
CA GLU A 82 -18.34 -2.96 -20.22
C GLU A 82 -17.67 -2.09 -21.31
N VAL A 83 -16.32 -2.10 -21.33
CA VAL A 83 -15.54 -1.22 -22.23
C VAL A 83 -15.20 -1.93 -23.56
N LEU A 84 -15.01 -3.23 -23.58
CA LEU A 84 -14.67 -3.99 -24.79
C LEU A 84 -15.63 -3.74 -25.97
N PRO A 85 -16.98 -3.76 -25.81
CA PRO A 85 -17.89 -3.46 -26.92
C PRO A 85 -17.76 -2.01 -27.42
N LYS A 86 -17.36 -1.07 -26.56
CA LYS A 86 -17.16 0.34 -26.94
C LYS A 86 -15.88 0.49 -27.76
N ILE A 87 -14.83 -0.27 -27.43
CA ILE A 87 -13.59 -0.34 -28.22
C ILE A 87 -13.91 -0.90 -29.61
N GLU A 88 -14.62 -2.03 -29.67
CA GLU A 88 -15.00 -2.67 -30.91
C GLU A 88 -15.83 -1.74 -31.82
N ALA A 89 -16.74 -0.98 -31.22
CA ALA A 89 -17.59 -0.03 -31.94
C ALA A 89 -16.87 1.29 -32.30
N GLY A 90 -15.60 1.48 -31.94
CA GLY A 90 -14.85 2.73 -32.16
C GLY A 90 -15.42 3.93 -31.41
N LYS A 91 -16.09 3.71 -30.29
CA LYS A 91 -16.79 4.77 -29.51
C LYS A 91 -15.90 5.45 -28.45
N LEU A 92 -14.64 5.04 -28.32
CA LEU A 92 -13.71 5.62 -27.38
C LEU A 92 -12.65 6.42 -28.14
N THR A 93 -12.35 7.61 -27.63
CA THR A 93 -11.26 8.44 -28.15
C THR A 93 -10.02 8.21 -27.30
N PRO A 94 -8.93 7.64 -27.85
CA PRO A 94 -7.68 7.48 -27.12
C PRO A 94 -7.14 8.84 -26.65
N LYS A 95 -6.70 8.89 -25.41
CA LYS A 95 -6.12 10.11 -24.81
C LYS A 95 -4.67 9.85 -24.46
N LYS A 96 -3.76 10.67 -24.99
CA LYS A 96 -2.34 10.62 -24.63
C LYS A 96 -2.12 10.90 -23.14
N GLN A 97 -1.22 10.18 -22.55
CA GLN A 97 -0.79 10.42 -21.18
C GLN A 97 0.05 11.70 -21.11
N GLU A 98 -0.13 12.46 -20.03
CA GLU A 98 0.69 13.64 -19.74
C GLU A 98 1.95 13.22 -19.02
N GLU A 99 3.10 13.27 -19.71
CA GLU A 99 4.39 12.75 -19.20
C GLU A 99 4.87 13.47 -17.93
N SER A 100 4.55 14.75 -17.78
CA SER A 100 4.87 15.54 -16.58
C SER A 100 4.21 15.04 -15.30
N LEU A 101 3.11 14.29 -15.41
CA LEU A 101 2.36 13.72 -14.29
C LEU A 101 2.72 12.24 -14.02
N ALA A 102 3.60 11.67 -14.84
CA ALA A 102 3.94 10.26 -14.72
C ALA A 102 4.79 9.97 -13.48
N THR A 103 4.41 8.93 -12.75
CA THR A 103 5.19 8.40 -11.63
C THR A 103 5.43 6.91 -11.82
N LYS A 104 6.47 6.38 -11.15
CA LYS A 104 6.86 4.97 -11.26
C LYS A 104 6.42 4.18 -10.04
N ALA A 105 6.05 2.91 -10.26
CA ALA A 105 5.70 1.94 -9.24
C ALA A 105 6.56 0.68 -9.40
N PRO A 106 7.85 0.72 -8.98
CA PRO A 106 8.74 -0.42 -9.08
C PRO A 106 8.30 -1.58 -8.19
N SER A 107 8.80 -2.78 -8.49
CA SER A 107 8.58 -3.97 -7.63
C SER A 107 9.05 -3.72 -6.22
N LEU A 108 8.29 -4.21 -5.24
CA LEU A 108 8.72 -4.20 -3.84
C LEU A 108 9.80 -5.27 -3.60
N THR A 109 10.64 -5.03 -2.61
CA THR A 109 11.62 -6.02 -2.11
C THR A 109 11.44 -6.27 -0.63
N LYS A 110 12.01 -7.37 -0.14
CA LYS A 110 11.94 -7.71 1.30
C LYS A 110 12.69 -6.69 2.17
N GLU A 111 13.75 -6.11 1.62
CA GLU A 111 14.58 -5.10 2.31
C GLU A 111 13.82 -3.81 2.55
N MET A 112 12.95 -3.43 1.61
CA MET A 112 12.10 -2.25 1.76
C MET A 112 11.11 -2.36 2.92
N ALA A 113 10.81 -3.56 3.39
CA ALA A 113 9.79 -3.77 4.42
C ALA A 113 10.23 -3.37 5.84
N GLN A 114 11.51 -3.10 6.05
CA GLN A 114 11.99 -2.64 7.34
C GLN A 114 11.64 -1.17 7.55
N PHE A 115 11.10 -0.87 8.73
CA PHE A 115 10.89 0.50 9.20
C PHE A 115 11.48 0.68 10.60
N ASP A 116 11.61 1.91 11.03
CA ASP A 116 11.88 2.30 12.41
C ASP A 116 10.91 3.41 12.84
N PHE A 117 10.86 3.66 14.13
CA PHE A 117 9.90 4.60 14.69
C PHE A 117 10.33 6.08 14.57
N THR A 118 11.51 6.37 14.00
CA THR A 118 11.95 7.75 13.71
C THR A 118 11.23 8.36 12.51
N GLN A 119 10.40 7.58 11.83
CA GLN A 119 9.56 8.01 10.73
C GLN A 119 8.21 8.54 11.22
N PRO A 120 7.49 9.35 10.41
CA PRO A 120 6.14 9.81 10.72
C PRO A 120 5.17 8.65 10.97
N ALA A 121 4.27 8.80 11.94
CA ALA A 121 3.29 7.76 12.28
C ALA A 121 2.43 7.36 11.07
N ALA A 122 1.98 8.34 10.27
CA ALA A 122 1.22 8.09 9.05
C ALA A 122 2.02 7.30 8.00
N HIS A 123 3.34 7.56 7.87
CA HIS A 123 4.22 6.81 6.98
C HIS A 123 4.31 5.35 7.43
N ILE A 124 4.56 5.08 8.71
CA ILE A 124 4.65 3.71 9.24
C ILE A 124 3.31 2.97 9.06
N HIS A 125 2.18 3.63 9.33
CA HIS A 125 0.86 3.04 9.12
C HIS A 125 0.64 2.67 7.65
N ASN A 126 0.95 3.57 6.72
CA ASN A 126 0.87 3.30 5.29
C ASN A 126 1.82 2.17 4.87
N TRP A 127 3.01 2.09 5.48
CA TRP A 127 3.98 1.02 5.24
C TRP A 127 3.44 -0.33 5.67
N VAL A 128 2.85 -0.40 6.88
CA VAL A 128 2.22 -1.62 7.41
C VAL A 128 1.12 -2.12 6.48
N ARG A 129 0.19 -1.27 6.08
CA ARG A 129 -0.94 -1.67 5.23
C ARG A 129 -0.53 -1.88 3.76
N GLY A 130 0.42 -1.09 3.24
CA GLY A 130 0.89 -1.18 1.86
C GLY A 130 1.76 -2.41 1.59
N MET A 131 2.52 -2.87 2.60
CA MET A 131 3.33 -4.08 2.52
C MET A 131 2.55 -5.37 2.87
N ASN A 132 1.29 -5.29 3.21
CA ASN A 132 0.44 -6.43 3.56
C ASN A 132 -0.39 -6.88 2.34
N PRO A 133 -0.34 -8.15 1.88
CA PRO A 133 0.21 -9.32 2.57
C PRO A 133 1.70 -9.60 2.31
N TRP A 134 2.36 -8.90 1.40
CA TRP A 134 3.76 -9.12 1.06
C TRP A 134 4.45 -7.80 0.71
N PRO A 135 5.70 -7.58 1.15
CA PRO A 135 6.59 -8.46 1.91
C PRO A 135 6.36 -8.49 3.43
N MET A 136 5.42 -7.75 3.98
CA MET A 136 5.08 -7.55 5.39
C MET A 136 6.08 -6.64 6.11
N ALA A 137 5.62 -5.45 6.46
CA ALA A 137 6.42 -4.47 7.19
C ALA A 137 6.90 -5.02 8.54
N PHE A 138 8.13 -4.70 8.93
CA PHE A 138 8.71 -5.16 10.19
C PHE A 138 9.67 -4.13 10.78
N PHE A 139 9.82 -4.17 12.09
CA PHE A 139 10.91 -3.50 12.82
C PHE A 139 11.81 -4.55 13.50
N MET A 140 13.00 -4.09 13.94
CA MET A 140 13.94 -4.95 14.68
C MET A 140 13.81 -4.71 16.17
N HIS A 141 13.71 -5.80 16.96
CA HIS A 141 13.74 -5.74 18.42
C HIS A 141 14.57 -6.91 18.94
N ASP A 142 15.59 -6.62 19.77
CA ASP A 142 16.56 -7.60 20.28
C ASP A 142 17.17 -8.48 19.17
N GLY A 143 17.52 -7.88 18.04
CA GLY A 143 18.12 -8.58 16.90
C GLY A 143 17.17 -9.48 16.12
N LYS A 144 15.86 -9.47 16.41
CA LYS A 144 14.83 -10.29 15.74
C LYS A 144 13.84 -9.41 14.98
N LYS A 145 13.33 -9.93 13.87
CA LYS A 145 12.28 -9.28 13.09
C LYS A 145 10.93 -9.43 13.77
N ILE A 146 10.24 -8.32 13.95
CA ILE A 146 8.86 -8.30 14.41
C ILE A 146 8.02 -7.71 13.27
N LYS A 147 7.31 -8.58 12.55
CA LYS A 147 6.40 -8.14 11.50
C LYS A 147 5.17 -7.51 12.13
N VAL A 148 4.69 -6.43 11.52
CA VAL A 148 3.42 -5.77 11.92
C VAL A 148 2.39 -6.02 10.84
N THR A 149 1.25 -6.59 11.21
CA THR A 149 0.21 -6.97 10.27
C THR A 149 -1.02 -6.07 10.34
N ALA A 150 -1.19 -5.36 11.46
CA ALA A 150 -2.25 -4.37 11.65
C ALA A 150 -1.77 -3.28 12.60
N SER A 151 -2.08 -2.04 12.28
CA SER A 151 -1.75 -0.86 13.07
C SER A 151 -2.84 0.21 12.96
N LYS A 152 -2.82 1.17 13.89
CA LYS A 152 -3.68 2.37 13.85
C LYS A 152 -2.87 3.59 14.24
N LEU A 153 -3.27 4.74 13.72
CA LEU A 153 -2.70 6.02 14.15
C LEU A 153 -3.15 6.36 15.58
N SER A 154 -2.27 7.02 16.33
CA SER A 154 -2.52 7.53 17.67
C SER A 154 -1.75 8.82 17.90
N GLU A 155 -2.04 9.50 19.00
CA GLU A 155 -1.36 10.71 19.42
C GLU A 155 -0.19 10.41 20.36
N ASN A 156 0.80 11.30 20.38
CA ASN A 156 1.90 11.32 21.34
C ASN A 156 1.81 12.59 22.20
N PRO A 157 0.87 12.66 23.15
CA PRO A 157 0.63 13.87 23.95
C PRO A 157 1.80 14.24 24.87
N ALA A 158 2.67 13.26 25.18
CA ALA A 158 3.85 13.46 26.01
C ALA A 158 5.08 13.93 25.22
N ASN A 159 5.00 14.04 23.90
CA ASN A 159 6.14 14.28 23.01
C ASN A 159 7.32 13.36 23.33
N ALA A 160 7.04 12.09 23.65
CA ALA A 160 8.06 11.10 23.93
C ALA A 160 8.92 10.84 22.70
N ALA A 161 10.17 10.47 22.91
CA ALA A 161 11.10 10.18 21.82
C ALA A 161 10.60 9.01 20.95
N PRO A 162 10.85 9.03 19.62
CA PRO A 162 10.52 7.91 18.74
C PRO A 162 11.05 6.58 19.28
N GLY A 163 10.23 5.52 19.17
CA GLY A 163 10.51 4.21 19.74
C GLY A 163 10.10 4.01 21.20
N SER A 164 9.73 5.09 21.92
CA SER A 164 9.25 4.95 23.30
C SER A 164 7.89 4.27 23.37
N VAL A 165 7.74 3.31 24.26
CA VAL A 165 6.47 2.67 24.58
C VAL A 165 5.61 3.65 25.38
N LEU A 166 4.52 4.15 24.80
CA LEU A 166 3.59 5.05 25.48
C LEU A 166 2.58 4.29 26.34
N ALA A 167 2.13 3.15 25.84
CA ALA A 167 1.20 2.26 26.52
C ALA A 167 1.42 0.82 26.07
N VAL A 168 1.02 -0.15 26.89
CA VAL A 168 1.08 -1.58 26.55
C VAL A 168 -0.30 -2.18 26.29
N LYS A 169 -1.38 -1.43 26.57
CA LYS A 169 -2.80 -1.84 26.34
C LYS A 169 -3.63 -0.63 25.89
N PRO A 170 -3.75 -0.41 24.57
CA PRO A 170 -3.09 -1.11 23.46
C PRO A 170 -1.59 -0.81 23.40
N LEU A 171 -0.82 -1.65 22.73
CA LEU A 171 0.61 -1.39 22.54
C LEU A 171 0.78 -0.19 21.60
N THR A 172 1.19 0.92 22.18
CA THR A 172 1.32 2.21 21.50
C THR A 172 2.77 2.69 21.56
N ILE A 173 3.34 3.01 20.43
CA ILE A 173 4.75 3.42 20.29
C ILE A 173 4.80 4.83 19.73
N ALA A 174 5.61 5.69 20.34
CA ALA A 174 5.90 7.04 19.84
C ALA A 174 6.63 6.98 18.49
N CYS A 175 6.24 7.85 17.57
CA CYS A 175 6.87 8.06 16.26
C CYS A 175 7.44 9.49 16.19
N GLN A 176 7.97 9.87 15.03
CA GLN A 176 8.50 11.22 14.81
C GLN A 176 7.46 12.32 15.10
N ASP A 177 6.19 12.09 14.71
CA ASP A 177 5.11 13.09 14.75
C ASP A 177 3.78 12.46 15.21
N GLY A 178 3.75 11.86 16.35
CA GLY A 178 2.57 11.17 16.85
C GLY A 178 2.93 9.78 17.36
N ALA A 179 2.01 8.84 17.25
CA ALA A 179 2.22 7.48 17.70
C ALA A 179 1.49 6.46 16.83
N ILE A 180 1.89 5.21 16.95
CA ILE A 180 1.25 4.09 16.27
C ILE A 180 0.85 3.02 17.28
N VAL A 181 -0.38 2.53 17.16
CA VAL A 181 -0.84 1.32 17.85
C VAL A 181 -0.45 0.11 17.01
N LEU A 182 0.25 -0.84 17.60
CA LEU A 182 0.57 -2.12 16.99
C LEU A 182 -0.51 -3.14 17.40
N ASP A 183 -1.57 -3.24 16.59
CA ASP A 183 -2.70 -4.12 16.90
C ASP A 183 -2.34 -5.60 16.78
N SER A 184 -1.60 -5.96 15.73
CA SER A 184 -1.21 -7.34 15.46
C SER A 184 0.24 -7.43 14.99
N VAL A 185 1.00 -8.34 15.60
CA VAL A 185 2.41 -8.58 15.30
C VAL A 185 2.69 -10.07 15.10
N THR A 186 3.74 -10.38 14.35
CA THR A 186 4.26 -11.74 14.16
C THR A 186 5.76 -11.73 14.42
N PRO A 187 6.20 -12.17 15.61
CA PRO A 187 7.61 -12.35 15.91
C PRO A 187 8.28 -13.36 14.99
N GLU A 188 9.56 -13.19 14.72
CA GLU A 188 10.34 -14.14 13.93
C GLU A 188 10.24 -15.56 14.50
N GLY A 189 9.90 -16.52 13.63
CA GLY A 189 9.67 -17.92 14.01
C GLY A 189 8.41 -18.17 14.84
N GLY A 190 7.60 -17.14 15.11
CA GLY A 190 6.38 -17.22 15.91
C GLY A 190 5.10 -17.21 15.08
N LYS A 191 3.98 -17.19 15.79
CA LYS A 191 2.63 -17.00 15.22
C LYS A 191 2.17 -15.55 15.39
N SER A 192 1.24 -15.14 14.57
CA SER A 192 0.55 -13.85 14.73
C SER A 192 -0.15 -13.78 16.08
N MET A 193 -0.03 -12.62 16.73
CA MET A 193 -0.65 -12.36 18.03
C MET A 193 -0.97 -10.87 18.19
N ALA A 194 -1.85 -10.55 19.14
CA ALA A 194 -2.10 -9.17 19.51
C ALA A 194 -0.82 -8.48 20.03
N GLY A 195 -0.63 -7.21 19.66
CA GLY A 195 0.51 -6.41 20.14
C GLY A 195 0.60 -6.38 21.67
N THR A 196 -0.55 -6.30 22.36
CA THR A 196 -0.63 -6.37 23.83
C THR A 196 -0.10 -7.67 24.39
N ALA A 197 -0.37 -8.81 23.74
CA ALA A 197 0.12 -10.11 24.17
C ALA A 197 1.65 -10.23 23.95
N TRP A 198 2.14 -9.69 22.83
CA TRP A 198 3.58 -9.64 22.57
C TRP A 198 4.29 -8.77 23.60
N ALA A 199 3.76 -7.57 23.89
CA ALA A 199 4.33 -6.67 24.90
C ALA A 199 4.38 -7.33 26.29
N ALA A 200 3.30 -8.02 26.69
CA ALA A 200 3.25 -8.75 27.96
C ALA A 200 4.31 -9.87 28.02
N GLY A 201 4.46 -10.66 26.94
CA GLY A 201 5.50 -11.71 26.84
C GLY A 201 6.93 -11.18 26.93
N ARG A 202 7.15 -9.92 26.53
CA ARG A 202 8.43 -9.20 26.63
C ARG A 202 8.56 -8.39 27.92
N ARG A 203 7.53 -8.34 28.76
CA ARG A 203 7.46 -7.55 29.98
C ARG A 203 7.68 -6.05 29.74
N LEU A 204 7.29 -5.56 28.58
CA LEU A 204 7.39 -4.14 28.25
C LEU A 204 6.52 -3.30 29.17
N LYS A 205 7.00 -2.09 29.47
CA LYS A 205 6.32 -1.09 30.27
C LYS A 205 6.32 0.26 29.55
N ALA A 206 5.41 1.14 29.92
CA ALA A 206 5.48 2.53 29.47
C ALA A 206 6.83 3.14 29.89
N GLY A 207 7.46 3.83 28.95
CA GLY A 207 8.79 4.41 29.08
C GLY A 207 9.94 3.52 28.56
N ASP A 208 9.72 2.23 28.28
CA ASP A 208 10.71 1.41 27.59
C ASP A 208 10.92 1.90 26.16
N SER A 209 12.03 1.53 25.55
CA SER A 209 12.35 1.83 24.13
C SER A 209 12.41 0.53 23.31
N LEU A 210 11.88 0.59 22.08
CA LEU A 210 11.96 -0.47 21.06
C LEU A 210 13.10 -0.21 20.07
#